data_ad4bdd610d6b89192fdec2aa19e9e8a6
#
_entry.id   ad4bdd610d6b89192fdec2aa19e9e8a6
#
_cell.length_a   1.000
_cell.length_b   1.000
_cell.length_c   1.000
_cell.angle_alpha   90.00
_cell.angle_beta   90.00
_cell.angle_gamma   90.00
#
_symmetry.space_group_name_H-M   'P 1'
#
loop_
_entity.id
_entity.type
_entity.pdbx_description
1 polymer ?
#
loop_
_entity_poly.entity_id
_entity_poly.type
_entity_poly.pdbx_seq_one_letter_code
_entity_poly.pdbx_strand_id
1 'polypeptide(L)'
;MSGSRAPRQGGPYRIVVGVTGGIAAYKACTLVRRLQDAGADVTVIPTPRALDMVGRATWEALTGKPVHTEVTEDAAHVAHVRHGGWADAVVVAPATADTIAKMRAGMADNLLTSTLLAARCPILLAPAMHTEMWLNPATADNVRTLRE
;
A
#
# COMPACT_ATOMS: atom_id res chain seq x y z
N MET A 1 9.62 -18.46 3.47
CA MET A 1 10.87 -18.08 2.75
C MET A 1 10.75 -16.64 2.31
N SER A 2 11.48 -15.77 2.93
CA SER A 2 11.59 -14.39 2.49
C SER A 2 12.52 -14.34 1.27
N GLY A 3 11.97 -14.48 0.09
CA GLY A 3 12.69 -14.13 -1.12
C GLY A 3 12.80 -12.62 -1.21
N SER A 4 13.61 -12.00 -0.37
CA SER A 4 13.89 -10.59 -0.53
C SER A 4 14.64 -10.43 -1.84
N ARG A 5 13.98 -9.78 -2.79
CA ARG A 5 14.63 -9.37 -4.02
C ARG A 5 15.82 -8.48 -3.66
N ALA A 6 17.00 -8.79 -4.15
CA ALA A 6 18.16 -7.94 -3.98
C ALA A 6 17.83 -6.51 -4.45
N PRO A 7 18.34 -5.46 -3.77
CA PRO A 7 18.12 -4.09 -4.20
C PRO A 7 18.52 -3.91 -5.65
N ARG A 8 17.75 -3.12 -6.41
CA ARG A 8 18.09 -2.83 -7.80
C ARG A 8 19.46 -2.17 -7.88
N GLN A 9 20.35 -2.76 -8.65
CA GLN A 9 21.58 -2.07 -9.03
C GLN A 9 21.25 -1.08 -10.14
N GLY A 10 21.44 0.20 -9.85
CA GLY A 10 21.28 1.27 -10.84
C GLY A 10 19.83 1.67 -11.12
N GLY A 11 19.39 2.80 -10.61
CA GLY A 11 18.09 3.39 -10.79
C GLY A 11 17.36 3.68 -9.48
N PRO A 12 16.29 4.49 -9.51
CA PRO A 12 15.54 4.84 -8.30
C PRO A 12 14.86 3.60 -7.72
N TYR A 13 14.73 3.57 -6.38
CA TYR A 13 13.87 2.60 -5.73
C TYR A 13 12.43 2.78 -6.17
N ARG A 14 11.75 1.68 -6.44
CA ARG A 14 10.34 1.67 -6.81
C ARG A 14 9.52 1.33 -5.59
N ILE A 15 8.73 2.27 -5.13
CA ILE A 15 7.93 2.12 -3.91
C ILE A 15 6.45 2.25 -4.25
N VAL A 16 5.68 1.25 -3.84
CA VAL A 16 4.22 1.35 -3.83
C VAL A 16 3.80 1.89 -2.47
N VAL A 17 3.05 2.97 -2.45
CA VAL A 17 2.39 3.48 -1.25
C VAL A 17 0.91 3.10 -1.33
N GLY A 18 0.50 2.16 -0.50
CA GLY A 18 -0.89 1.79 -0.32
C GLY A 18 -1.56 2.72 0.68
N VAL A 19 -2.65 3.36 0.28
CA VAL A 19 -3.38 4.28 1.15
C VAL A 19 -4.74 3.69 1.46
N THR A 20 -5.02 3.45 2.73
CA THR A 20 -6.30 2.90 3.17
C THR A 20 -7.21 3.96 3.76
N GLY A 21 -8.48 3.62 3.96
CA GLY A 21 -9.56 4.57 4.23
C GLY A 21 -9.63 5.09 5.66
N GLY A 22 -8.50 5.47 6.24
CA GLY A 22 -8.42 6.11 7.55
C GLY A 22 -8.38 7.63 7.44
N ILE A 23 -8.77 8.32 8.50
CA ILE A 23 -8.70 9.79 8.56
C ILE A 23 -7.27 10.29 8.33
N ALA A 24 -6.27 9.53 8.75
CA ALA A 24 -4.86 9.86 8.56
C ALA A 24 -4.37 9.74 7.10
N ALA A 25 -5.23 9.40 6.15
CA ALA A 25 -4.85 9.28 4.74
C ALA A 25 -4.20 10.56 4.18
N TYR A 26 -4.61 11.74 4.65
CA TYR A 26 -4.02 13.00 4.20
C TYR A 26 -2.51 13.10 4.50
N LYS A 27 -2.04 12.45 5.56
CA LYS A 27 -0.62 12.44 5.93
C LYS A 27 0.24 11.69 4.93
N ALA A 28 -0.36 10.77 4.19
CA ALA A 28 0.35 10.01 3.17
C ALA A 28 0.80 10.90 2.00
N CYS A 29 0.17 12.04 1.78
CA CYS A 29 0.63 13.01 0.78
C CYS A 29 2.04 13.51 1.10
N THR A 30 2.32 13.81 2.37
CA THR A 30 3.67 14.19 2.82
C THR A 30 4.65 13.03 2.67
N LEU A 31 4.24 11.83 3.00
CA LEU A 31 5.07 10.63 2.82
C LEU A 31 5.49 10.46 1.36
N VAL A 32 4.54 10.55 0.43
CA VAL A 32 4.82 10.43 -1.01
C VAL A 32 5.83 11.49 -1.44
N ARG A 33 5.64 12.74 -1.05
CA ARG A 33 6.58 13.81 -1.38
C ARG A 33 7.97 13.55 -0.83
N ARG A 34 8.08 13.10 0.41
CA ARG A 34 9.40 12.80 1.02
C ARG A 34 10.10 11.64 0.33
N LEU A 35 9.36 10.62 -0.07
CA LEU A 35 9.93 9.51 -0.84
C LEU A 35 10.43 9.97 -2.20
N GLN A 36 9.67 10.82 -2.89
CA GLN A 36 10.07 11.40 -4.17
C GLN A 36 11.31 12.30 -4.02
N ASP A 37 11.35 13.13 -2.97
CA ASP A 37 12.50 14.00 -2.68
C ASP A 37 13.77 13.17 -2.39
N ALA A 38 13.60 11.98 -1.82
CA ALA A 38 14.69 11.03 -1.62
C ALA A 38 15.08 10.26 -2.89
N GLY A 39 14.44 10.52 -4.01
CA GLY A 39 14.74 9.91 -5.30
C GLY A 39 13.94 8.67 -5.65
N ALA A 40 12.94 8.31 -4.87
CA ALA A 40 12.11 7.14 -5.16
C ALA A 40 11.12 7.39 -6.31
N ASP A 41 10.87 6.34 -7.08
CA ASP A 41 9.77 6.29 -8.04
C ASP A 41 8.55 5.71 -7.32
N VAL A 42 7.55 6.56 -7.07
CA VAL A 42 6.40 6.22 -6.23
C VAL A 42 5.15 5.98 -7.06
N THR A 43 4.51 4.86 -6.80
CA THR A 43 3.15 4.56 -7.29
C THR A 43 2.20 4.50 -6.09
N VAL A 44 1.09 5.23 -6.16
CA VAL A 44 0.07 5.20 -5.10
C VAL A 44 -1.06 4.27 -5.52
N ILE A 45 -1.43 3.37 -4.61
CA ILE A 45 -2.58 2.49 -4.77
C ILE A 45 -3.52 2.74 -3.58
N PRO A 46 -4.55 3.58 -3.77
CA PRO A 46 -5.54 3.78 -2.72
C PRO A 46 -6.56 2.65 -2.71
N THR A 47 -7.14 2.37 -1.55
CA THR A 47 -8.38 1.59 -1.51
C THR A 47 -9.54 2.46 -1.99
N PRO A 48 -10.66 1.88 -2.42
CA PRO A 48 -11.84 2.69 -2.81
C PRO A 48 -12.26 3.67 -1.71
N ARG A 49 -12.24 3.26 -0.46
CA ARG A 49 -12.59 4.12 0.68
C ARG A 49 -11.57 5.25 0.91
N ALA A 50 -10.31 5.02 0.62
CA ALA A 50 -9.28 6.05 0.75
C ALA A 50 -9.56 7.25 -0.16
N LEU A 51 -10.21 7.05 -1.29
CA LEU A 51 -10.58 8.12 -2.21
C LEU A 51 -11.66 9.04 -1.64
N ASP A 52 -12.40 8.60 -0.63
CA ASP A 52 -13.34 9.47 0.10
C ASP A 52 -12.60 10.44 1.02
N MET A 53 -11.37 10.10 1.42
CA MET A 53 -10.54 10.92 2.31
C MET A 53 -9.65 11.88 1.51
N VAL A 54 -8.98 11.38 0.49
CA VAL A 54 -8.15 12.15 -0.43
C VAL A 54 -8.47 11.68 -1.85
N GLY A 55 -8.96 12.59 -2.67
CA GLY A 55 -9.44 12.24 -4.00
C GLY A 55 -8.36 11.81 -4.98
N ARG A 56 -8.79 11.12 -6.03
CA ARG A 56 -7.93 10.60 -7.09
C ARG A 56 -7.03 11.67 -7.71
N ALA A 57 -7.58 12.85 -7.97
CA ALA A 57 -6.84 13.95 -8.61
C ALA A 57 -5.60 14.36 -7.83
N THR A 58 -5.67 14.35 -6.50
CA THR A 58 -4.52 14.68 -5.64
C THR A 58 -3.39 13.69 -5.82
N TRP A 59 -3.70 12.40 -5.82
CA TRP A 59 -2.68 11.34 -5.99
C TRP A 59 -2.07 11.37 -7.37
N GLU A 60 -2.86 11.60 -8.41
CA GLU A 60 -2.37 11.70 -9.78
C GLU A 60 -1.48 12.94 -9.97
N ALA A 61 -1.84 14.06 -9.34
CA ALA A 61 -1.01 15.27 -9.38
C ALA A 61 0.33 15.07 -8.67
N LEU A 62 0.33 14.38 -7.53
CA LEU A 62 1.57 14.13 -6.77
C LEU A 62 2.53 13.18 -7.48
N THR A 63 2.02 12.15 -8.12
CA THR A 63 2.85 11.08 -8.72
C THR A 63 3.08 11.25 -10.20
N GLY A 64 2.24 12.02 -10.90
CA GLY A 64 2.25 12.10 -12.36
C GLY A 64 1.80 10.81 -13.04
N LYS A 65 1.16 9.92 -12.30
CA LYS A 65 0.73 8.61 -12.79
C LYS A 65 -0.77 8.42 -12.60
N PRO A 66 -1.44 7.65 -13.48
CA PRO A 66 -2.84 7.29 -13.26
C PRO A 66 -2.99 6.45 -11.99
N VAL A 67 -4.09 6.65 -11.27
CA VAL A 67 -4.40 5.96 -10.02
C VAL A 67 -5.58 5.03 -10.22
N HIS A 68 -5.40 3.77 -9.80
CA HIS A 68 -6.40 2.72 -9.93
C HIS A 68 -6.72 2.11 -8.57
N THR A 69 -7.97 1.70 -8.36
CA THR A 69 -8.42 1.02 -7.15
C THR A 69 -8.81 -0.43 -7.42
N GLU A 70 -9.15 -0.74 -8.68
CA GLU A 70 -9.65 -2.05 -9.09
C GLU A 70 -8.70 -2.73 -10.06
N VAL A 71 -8.65 -4.05 -10.01
CA VAL A 71 -7.78 -4.87 -10.85
C VAL A 71 -8.10 -4.73 -12.34
N THR A 72 -9.34 -4.38 -12.68
CA THR A 72 -9.84 -4.33 -14.05
C THR A 72 -9.71 -2.97 -14.74
N GLU A 73 -9.28 -1.91 -14.04
CA GLU A 73 -9.28 -0.54 -14.59
C GLU A 73 -8.23 -0.32 -15.68
N ASP A 74 -7.06 -0.93 -15.56
CA ASP A 74 -5.98 -0.85 -16.55
C ASP A 74 -5.20 -2.17 -16.50
N ALA A 75 -5.55 -3.10 -17.35
CA ALA A 75 -5.04 -4.46 -17.28
C ALA A 75 -3.51 -4.56 -17.36
N ALA A 76 -2.86 -3.78 -18.23
CA ALA A 76 -1.41 -3.86 -18.40
C ALA A 76 -0.66 -3.26 -17.21
N HIS A 77 -1.04 -2.05 -16.78
CA HIS A 77 -0.44 -1.37 -15.64
C HIS A 77 -0.72 -2.09 -14.32
N VAL A 78 -1.98 -2.48 -14.12
CA VAL A 78 -2.44 -3.18 -12.93
C VAL A 78 -1.75 -4.55 -12.79
N ALA A 79 -1.65 -5.31 -13.88
CA ALA A 79 -0.98 -6.61 -13.84
C ALA A 79 0.48 -6.47 -13.40
N HIS A 80 1.19 -5.45 -13.87
CA HIS A 80 2.59 -5.19 -13.52
C HIS A 80 2.74 -4.90 -12.02
N VAL A 81 1.91 -4.00 -11.47
CA VAL A 81 1.94 -3.65 -10.05
C VAL A 81 1.42 -4.79 -9.17
N ARG A 82 0.30 -5.42 -9.58
CA ARG A 82 -0.35 -6.50 -8.84
C ARG A 82 0.57 -7.68 -8.58
N HIS A 83 1.40 -8.05 -9.54
CA HIS A 83 2.31 -9.18 -9.37
C HIS A 83 3.52 -8.85 -8.48
N GLY A 84 3.58 -7.62 -7.97
CA GLY A 84 4.65 -7.20 -7.07
C GLY A 84 6.03 -7.18 -7.73
N GLY A 85 6.09 -7.42 -9.04
CA GLY A 85 7.34 -7.44 -9.77
C GLY A 85 7.94 -6.06 -10.01
N TRP A 86 7.12 -5.03 -9.92
CA TRP A 86 7.56 -3.66 -10.09
C TRP A 86 8.20 -3.09 -8.83
N ALA A 87 7.62 -3.35 -7.66
CA ALA A 87 7.99 -2.68 -6.42
C ALA A 87 9.23 -3.29 -5.77
N ASP A 88 10.11 -2.44 -5.26
CA ASP A 88 11.20 -2.83 -4.38
C ASP A 88 10.73 -2.88 -2.91
N ALA A 89 9.70 -2.13 -2.58
CA ALA A 89 9.02 -2.16 -1.28
C ALA A 89 7.59 -1.66 -1.42
N VAL A 90 6.72 -2.10 -0.51
CA VAL A 90 5.36 -1.59 -0.37
C VAL A 90 5.20 -1.01 1.02
N VAL A 91 4.68 0.22 1.09
CA VAL A 91 4.35 0.89 2.36
C VAL A 91 2.85 1.10 2.39
N VAL A 92 2.18 0.59 3.41
CA VAL A 92 0.75 0.82 3.63
C VAL A 92 0.59 1.86 4.74
N ALA A 93 0.22 3.06 4.38
CA ALA A 93 0.12 4.20 5.29
C ALA A 93 -1.03 5.13 4.87
N PRO A 94 -2.05 5.30 5.70
CA PRO A 94 -2.30 4.56 6.94
C PRO A 94 -2.75 3.13 6.66
N ALA A 95 -2.48 2.20 7.57
CA ALA A 95 -3.00 0.84 7.53
C ALA A 95 -4.16 0.73 8.53
N THR A 96 -5.38 0.62 8.01
CA THR A 96 -6.58 0.46 8.83
C THR A 96 -6.69 -0.97 9.38
N ALA A 97 -7.46 -1.14 10.44
CA ALA A 97 -7.75 -2.47 10.98
C ALA A 97 -8.38 -3.38 9.94
N ASP A 98 -9.26 -2.84 9.08
CA ASP A 98 -9.88 -3.58 7.98
C ASP A 98 -8.84 -4.14 7.00
N THR A 99 -7.94 -3.31 6.53
CA THR A 99 -6.89 -3.75 5.59
C THR A 99 -5.95 -4.76 6.23
N ILE A 100 -5.56 -4.55 7.50
CA ILE A 100 -4.72 -5.49 8.24
C ILE A 100 -5.42 -6.86 8.33
N ALA A 101 -6.71 -6.89 8.65
CA ALA A 101 -7.49 -8.11 8.71
C ALA A 101 -7.57 -8.81 7.35
N LYS A 102 -7.76 -8.06 6.27
CA LYS A 102 -7.79 -8.60 4.90
C LYS A 102 -6.46 -9.19 4.50
N MET A 103 -5.36 -8.53 4.83
CA MET A 103 -4.01 -9.06 4.56
C MET A 103 -3.80 -10.40 5.27
N ARG A 104 -4.16 -10.47 6.54
CA ARG A 104 -4.04 -11.70 7.32
C ARG A 104 -4.87 -12.83 6.73
N ALA A 105 -6.08 -12.52 6.25
CA ALA A 105 -7.00 -13.50 5.67
C ALA A 105 -6.65 -13.89 4.22
N GLY A 106 -5.70 -13.19 3.58
CA GLY A 106 -5.38 -13.43 2.18
C GLY A 106 -6.45 -12.94 1.21
N MET A 107 -7.20 -11.91 1.58
CA MET A 107 -8.22 -11.34 0.70
C MET A 107 -7.60 -10.47 -0.39
N ALA A 108 -8.20 -10.50 -1.57
CA ALA A 108 -7.75 -9.75 -2.74
C ALA A 108 -8.96 -9.12 -3.44
N ASP A 109 -9.70 -8.28 -2.70
CA ASP A 109 -10.95 -7.69 -3.18
C ASP A 109 -10.81 -6.30 -3.80
N ASN A 110 -9.60 -5.76 -3.83
CA ASN A 110 -9.27 -4.52 -4.56
C ASN A 110 -7.82 -4.61 -5.05
N LEU A 111 -7.37 -3.58 -5.78
CA LEU A 111 -6.01 -3.58 -6.34
C LEU A 111 -4.94 -3.62 -5.24
N LEU A 112 -5.11 -2.87 -4.16
CA LEU A 112 -4.12 -2.86 -3.08
C LEU A 112 -3.98 -4.22 -2.42
N THR A 113 -5.08 -4.84 -2.01
CA THR A 113 -5.03 -6.16 -1.37
C THR A 113 -4.49 -7.22 -2.31
N SER A 114 -4.81 -7.16 -3.60
CA SER A 114 -4.24 -8.04 -4.61
C SER A 114 -2.73 -7.86 -4.75
N THR A 115 -2.26 -6.62 -4.75
CA THR A 115 -0.83 -6.29 -4.81
C THR A 115 -0.09 -6.79 -3.58
N LEU A 116 -0.67 -6.60 -2.39
CA LEU A 116 -0.08 -7.07 -1.14
C LEU A 116 0.03 -8.59 -1.09
N LEU A 117 -1.00 -9.28 -1.55
CA LEU A 117 -1.00 -10.75 -1.58
C LEU A 117 0.06 -11.31 -2.53
N ALA A 118 0.29 -10.63 -3.66
CA ALA A 118 1.25 -11.05 -4.69
C ALA A 118 2.66 -10.51 -4.48
N ALA A 119 2.86 -9.58 -3.54
CA ALA A 119 4.14 -8.91 -3.36
C ALA A 119 5.26 -9.85 -2.90
N ARG A 120 6.43 -9.72 -3.52
CA ARG A 120 7.65 -10.47 -3.19
C ARG A 120 8.73 -9.57 -2.58
N CYS A 121 8.38 -8.37 -2.22
CA CYS A 121 9.26 -7.38 -1.59
C CYS A 121 8.85 -7.15 -0.14
N PRO A 122 9.68 -6.46 0.65
CA PRO A 122 9.29 -6.06 2.00
C PRO A 122 8.02 -5.21 1.99
N ILE A 123 7.15 -5.47 2.97
CA ILE A 123 5.92 -4.71 3.20
C ILE A 123 6.02 -4.06 4.57
N LEU A 124 5.86 -2.74 4.61
CA LEU A 124 5.85 -1.96 5.83
C LEU A 124 4.44 -1.45 6.08
N LEU A 125 3.91 -1.71 7.25
CA LEU A 125 2.60 -1.22 7.67
C LEU A 125 2.74 -0.10 8.69
N ALA A 126 2.00 0.99 8.50
CA ALA A 126 1.88 2.08 9.47
C ALA A 126 0.44 2.11 10.01
N PRO A 127 0.11 1.31 11.03
CA PRO A 127 -1.24 1.24 11.57
C PRO A 127 -1.71 2.58 12.11
N ALA A 128 -2.97 2.92 11.84
CA ALA A 128 -3.61 4.12 12.37
C ALA A 128 -5.09 3.81 12.64
N MET A 129 -5.48 3.88 13.90
CA MET A 129 -6.86 3.59 14.33
C MET A 129 -7.06 4.05 15.77
N HIS A 130 -8.32 4.10 16.20
CA HIS A 130 -8.63 4.36 17.60
C HIS A 130 -8.00 3.30 18.51
N THR A 131 -7.65 3.70 19.73
CA THR A 131 -7.01 2.83 20.71
C THR A 131 -7.80 1.53 20.95
N GLU A 132 -9.11 1.62 21.03
CA GLU A 132 -9.97 0.45 21.26
C GLU A 132 -9.87 -0.56 20.11
N MET A 133 -9.71 -0.11 18.88
CA MET A 133 -9.52 -0.98 17.72
C MET A 133 -8.14 -1.63 17.77
N TRP A 134 -7.13 -0.87 18.12
CA TRP A 134 -5.75 -1.36 18.24
C TRP A 134 -5.62 -2.44 19.33
N LEU A 135 -6.28 -2.23 20.46
CA LEU A 135 -6.26 -3.14 21.59
C LEU A 135 -7.21 -4.34 21.46
N ASN A 136 -8.07 -4.33 20.45
CA ASN A 136 -8.99 -5.45 20.24
C ASN A 136 -8.18 -6.73 19.97
N PRO A 137 -8.54 -7.86 20.61
CA PRO A 137 -7.82 -9.13 20.40
C PRO A 137 -7.70 -9.56 18.95
N ALA A 138 -8.71 -9.28 18.11
CA ALA A 138 -8.66 -9.61 16.70
C ALA A 138 -7.54 -8.84 15.98
N THR A 139 -7.44 -7.53 16.22
CA THR A 139 -6.39 -6.69 15.65
C THR A 139 -5.01 -7.14 16.13
N ALA A 140 -4.86 -7.37 17.43
CA ALA A 140 -3.60 -7.83 18.00
C ALA A 140 -3.15 -9.16 17.40
N ASP A 141 -4.07 -10.09 17.19
CA ASP A 141 -3.79 -11.38 16.56
C ASP A 141 -3.40 -11.23 15.09
N ASN A 142 -4.11 -10.39 14.36
CA ASN A 142 -3.79 -10.12 12.96
C ASN A 142 -2.38 -9.52 12.80
N VAL A 143 -2.04 -8.54 13.61
CA VAL A 143 -0.72 -7.90 13.57
C VAL A 143 0.37 -8.91 13.93
N ARG A 144 0.17 -9.69 14.98
CA ARG A 144 1.12 -10.73 15.36
C ARG A 144 1.38 -11.72 14.24
N THR A 145 0.32 -12.22 13.60
CA THR A 145 0.42 -13.17 12.50
C THR A 145 1.17 -12.58 11.30
N LEU A 146 0.92 -11.31 10.96
CA LEU A 146 1.60 -10.66 9.85
C LEU A 146 3.09 -10.39 10.12
N ARG A 147 3.50 -10.30 11.38
CA ARG A 147 4.92 -10.15 11.76
C ARG A 147 5.72 -11.44 11.67
N GLU A 148 5.06 -12.56 11.68
CA GLU A 148 5.68 -13.86 11.53
C GLU A 148 5.91 -14.17 10.04
#